data_07e7b6399a3cf3073badcd0792b2fb5a
#
_entry.id   07e7b6399a3cf3073badcd0792b2fb5a
#
_cell.length_a   1.000
_cell.length_b   1.000
_cell.length_c   1.000
_cell.angle_alpha   90.00
_cell.angle_beta   90.00
_cell.angle_gamma   90.00
#
_symmetry.space_group_name_H-M   'P 1'
#
loop_
_entity.id
_entity.type
_entity.pdbx_description
1 polymer ?
#
loop_
_entity_poly.entity_id
_entity_poly.type
_entity_poly.pdbx_seq_one_letter_code
_entity_poly.pdbx_strand_id
1 'polypeptide(L)'
;MLNWRDPRNPLAGGAERVTLAYLRGLVERGHEVTWFANAFPGGAPEEKIDGIRVLREGGKFTAWLAARKWHSEQDPFDLVIDQHHGIPWYAPNWCPDKCVAYIHEVLGPIWDAFYPWPLNAIGRWQERLTLRQYSEVPFWTASDYTRELLTEQGVETIVQIPYGVATRALEELPEKELDEPLRLITVSRLAPNKQVDHAVAAVWCLREHYHLEATLEIVGQGQCEMEIRQTVKQLELEDCVTFRGGLNEADKDAALREAHFLLHTSVREGWGLNVVEANAMGTPAIVYPSPGLVESTRHRETGLVADEDSPEGLAAMIAEVQSHEGAYQDWRQAARDRARAFHWNEVLPM
;
A
#
# COMPACT_ATOMS: atom_id res chain seq x y z
N MET A 1 17.12 11.67 1.21
CA MET A 1 16.35 10.44 0.98
C MET A 1 17.02 9.58 -0.06
N LEU A 2 17.31 8.35 0.27
CA LEU A 2 17.82 7.33 -0.65
C LEU A 2 16.69 6.33 -0.91
N ASN A 3 16.25 6.15 -2.14
CA ASN A 3 15.20 5.22 -2.52
C ASN A 3 15.44 4.70 -3.95
N TRP A 4 15.10 3.47 -4.22
CA TRP A 4 15.27 2.84 -5.52
C TRP A 4 14.57 3.57 -6.66
N ARG A 5 13.39 4.11 -6.39
CA ARG A 5 12.55 4.78 -7.35
C ARG A 5 12.11 6.13 -6.83
N ASP A 6 11.89 7.02 -7.73
CA ASP A 6 11.24 8.30 -7.51
C ASP A 6 9.86 8.31 -8.19
N PRO A 7 9.03 9.35 -7.98
CA PRO A 7 7.65 9.38 -8.49
C PRO A 7 7.52 9.37 -10.02
N ARG A 8 8.58 9.68 -10.77
CA ARG A 8 8.57 9.65 -12.25
C ARG A 8 8.90 8.28 -12.82
N ASN A 9 9.40 7.36 -11.98
CA ASN A 9 9.72 6.03 -12.45
C ASN A 9 8.42 5.33 -12.91
N PRO A 10 8.39 4.70 -14.11
CA PRO A 10 7.20 4.00 -14.63
C PRO A 10 6.66 2.89 -13.72
N LEU A 11 7.51 2.38 -12.82
CA LEU A 11 7.15 1.34 -11.84
C LEU A 11 6.80 1.92 -10.46
N ALA A 12 6.71 3.26 -10.33
CA ALA A 12 6.34 3.90 -9.08
C ALA A 12 4.92 3.49 -8.65
N GLY A 13 4.72 3.38 -7.35
CA GLY A 13 3.46 2.95 -6.76
C GLY A 13 3.09 3.72 -5.49
N GLY A 14 2.37 3.08 -4.59
CA GLY A 14 1.96 3.66 -3.31
C GLY A 14 3.13 4.09 -2.43
N ALA A 15 4.18 3.29 -2.39
CA ALA A 15 5.38 3.58 -1.60
C ALA A 15 6.05 4.90 -2.02
N GLU A 16 6.23 5.11 -3.33
CA GLU A 16 6.84 6.34 -3.86
C GLU A 16 5.93 7.56 -3.66
N ARG A 17 4.60 7.40 -3.76
CA ARG A 17 3.63 8.48 -3.47
C ARG A 17 3.66 8.89 -2.01
N VAL A 18 3.70 7.94 -1.09
CA VAL A 18 3.83 8.19 0.34
C VAL A 18 5.15 8.90 0.65
N THR A 19 6.26 8.39 0.13
CA THR A 19 7.58 9.02 0.31
C THR A 19 7.58 10.46 -0.20
N LEU A 20 6.99 10.72 -1.38
CA LEU A 20 6.86 12.08 -1.93
C LEU A 20 6.09 13.00 -0.98
N ALA A 21 4.99 12.53 -0.41
CA ALA A 21 4.17 13.33 0.49
C ALA A 21 4.93 13.73 1.78
N TYR A 22 5.67 12.80 2.37
CA TYR A 22 6.52 13.12 3.52
C TYR A 22 7.60 14.14 3.16
N LEU A 23 8.29 13.95 2.02
CA LEU A 23 9.36 14.86 1.60
C LEU A 23 8.81 16.25 1.24
N ARG A 24 7.60 16.34 0.66
CA ARG A 24 6.91 17.62 0.47
C ARG A 24 6.63 18.30 1.81
N GLY A 25 6.16 17.57 2.79
CA GLY A 25 5.95 18.10 4.14
C GLY A 25 7.23 18.67 4.77
N LEU A 26 8.39 18.10 4.48
CA LEU A 26 9.68 18.67 4.90
C LEU A 26 10.01 19.95 4.11
N VAL A 27 9.82 19.98 2.80
CA VAL A 27 10.02 21.19 1.97
C VAL A 27 9.11 22.34 2.44
N GLU A 28 7.85 22.06 2.72
CA GLU A 28 6.88 23.05 3.23
C GLU A 28 7.29 23.63 4.61
N ARG A 29 8.10 22.89 5.39
CA ARG A 29 8.67 23.35 6.65
C ARG A 29 10.02 24.07 6.48
N GLY A 30 10.47 24.27 5.24
CA GLY A 30 11.69 25.03 4.91
C GLY A 30 12.96 24.20 4.87
N HIS A 31 12.88 22.86 4.87
CA HIS A 31 14.04 21.98 4.69
C HIS A 31 14.43 21.88 3.22
N GLU A 32 15.73 21.81 2.97
CA GLU A 32 16.27 21.44 1.65
C GLU A 32 16.29 19.91 1.52
N VAL A 33 15.56 19.39 0.55
CA VAL A 33 15.37 17.95 0.39
C VAL A 33 15.96 17.48 -0.93
N THR A 34 16.83 16.48 -0.86
CA THR A 34 17.34 15.74 -2.01
C THR A 34 16.89 14.30 -1.98
N TRP A 35 16.39 13.81 -3.11
CA TRP A 35 16.01 12.42 -3.34
C TRP A 35 16.94 11.77 -4.34
N PHE A 36 17.77 10.83 -3.89
CA PHE A 36 18.64 10.05 -4.76
C PHE A 36 17.95 8.74 -5.15
N ALA A 37 17.83 8.44 -6.42
CA ALA A 37 17.17 7.26 -6.96
C ALA A 37 17.97 6.56 -8.05
N ASN A 38 17.58 5.34 -8.42
CA ASN A 38 18.15 4.65 -9.57
C ASN A 38 17.80 5.37 -10.87
N ALA A 39 18.72 5.39 -11.81
CA ALA A 39 18.42 5.81 -13.17
C ALA A 39 17.47 4.81 -13.86
N PHE A 40 16.62 5.33 -14.73
CA PHE A 40 15.72 4.54 -15.57
C PHE A 40 15.64 5.12 -16.99
N PRO A 41 15.29 4.31 -18.00
CA PRO A 41 15.19 4.79 -19.38
C PRO A 41 14.19 5.94 -19.53
N GLY A 42 14.65 7.04 -20.13
CA GLY A 42 13.83 8.25 -20.33
C GLY A 42 13.76 9.20 -19.13
N GLY A 43 14.30 8.82 -17.96
CA GLY A 43 14.41 9.71 -16.80
C GLY A 43 15.57 10.71 -16.94
N ALA A 44 15.32 12.00 -16.64
CA ALA A 44 16.38 12.99 -16.56
C ALA A 44 17.36 12.65 -15.41
N PRO A 45 18.68 12.83 -15.55
CA PRO A 45 19.63 12.57 -14.47
C PRO A 45 19.37 13.41 -13.21
N GLU A 46 18.86 14.63 -13.41
CA GLU A 46 18.49 15.54 -12.34
C GLU A 46 17.24 16.31 -12.74
N GLU A 47 16.30 16.48 -11.80
CA GLU A 47 15.15 17.37 -11.95
C GLU A 47 14.65 17.85 -10.58
N LYS A 48 13.73 18.82 -10.58
CA LYS A 48 13.06 19.28 -9.37
C LYS A 48 11.59 18.87 -9.41
N ILE A 49 11.14 18.11 -8.41
CA ILE A 49 9.75 17.66 -8.26
C ILE A 49 9.21 18.21 -6.92
N ASP A 50 8.18 19.02 -6.96
CA ASP A 50 7.51 19.58 -5.77
C ASP A 50 8.49 20.24 -4.75
N GLY A 51 9.51 20.92 -5.25
CA GLY A 51 10.54 21.53 -4.41
C GLY A 51 11.71 20.61 -4.04
N ILE A 52 11.60 19.32 -4.27
CA ILE A 52 12.60 18.29 -3.97
C ILE A 52 13.58 18.19 -5.15
N ARG A 53 14.88 18.21 -4.87
CA ARG A 53 15.92 17.90 -5.86
C ARG A 53 16.01 16.39 -6.04
N VAL A 54 15.66 15.89 -7.23
CA VAL A 54 15.71 14.45 -7.54
C VAL A 54 16.93 14.18 -8.40
N LEU A 55 17.80 13.27 -7.96
CA LEU A 55 19.00 12.82 -8.64
C LEU A 55 18.86 11.34 -9.00
N ARG A 56 19.25 10.98 -10.22
CA ARG A 56 19.18 9.60 -10.71
C ARG A 56 20.51 9.15 -11.25
N GLU A 57 21.13 8.20 -10.55
CA GLU A 57 22.40 7.63 -10.98
C GLU A 57 22.51 6.16 -10.58
N GLY A 58 23.20 5.38 -11.42
CA GLY A 58 23.39 3.95 -11.22
C GLY A 58 22.12 3.13 -11.49
N GLY A 59 22.24 1.83 -11.32
CA GLY A 59 21.15 0.87 -11.47
C GLY A 59 20.95 0.05 -10.20
N LYS A 60 20.09 -0.98 -10.28
CA LYS A 60 19.67 -1.82 -9.16
C LYS A 60 20.80 -2.27 -8.21
N PHE A 61 22.01 -2.51 -8.73
CA PHE A 61 23.14 -3.04 -7.95
C PHE A 61 24.28 -2.04 -7.76
N THR A 62 24.21 -0.86 -8.38
CA THR A 62 25.31 0.12 -8.39
C THR A 62 24.94 1.48 -7.85
N ALA A 63 23.65 1.78 -7.70
CA ALA A 63 23.17 3.08 -7.25
C ALA A 63 23.68 3.44 -5.83
N TRP A 64 23.79 2.46 -4.93
CA TRP A 64 24.33 2.69 -3.59
C TRP A 64 25.80 3.18 -3.60
N LEU A 65 26.62 2.70 -4.55
CA LEU A 65 27.99 3.20 -4.76
C LEU A 65 28.00 4.63 -5.31
N ALA A 66 27.10 4.90 -6.28
CA ALA A 66 26.94 6.23 -6.84
C ALA A 66 26.47 7.24 -5.76
N ALA A 67 25.48 6.87 -4.95
CA ALA A 67 24.99 7.69 -3.85
C ALA A 67 26.08 7.99 -2.82
N ARG A 68 26.86 6.97 -2.41
CA ARG A 68 27.99 7.15 -1.49
C ARG A 68 29.03 8.12 -2.05
N LYS A 69 29.41 7.95 -3.33
CA LYS A 69 30.36 8.83 -4.00
C LYS A 69 29.81 10.25 -4.08
N TRP A 70 28.60 10.41 -4.59
CA TRP A 70 27.94 11.70 -4.69
C TRP A 70 27.87 12.41 -3.33
N HIS A 71 27.41 11.70 -2.27
CA HIS A 71 27.33 12.24 -0.92
C HIS A 71 28.66 12.76 -0.39
N SER A 72 29.78 12.07 -0.70
CA SER A 72 31.11 12.50 -0.25
C SER A 72 31.62 13.78 -0.92
N GLU A 73 30.97 14.22 -2.00
CA GLU A 73 31.27 15.43 -2.76
C GLU A 73 30.35 16.61 -2.40
N GLN A 74 29.36 16.39 -1.49
CA GLN A 74 28.42 17.42 -1.04
C GLN A 74 28.79 17.98 0.34
N ASP A 75 28.21 19.14 0.65
CA ASP A 75 28.19 19.63 2.04
C ASP A 75 27.44 18.62 2.93
N PRO A 76 27.80 18.52 4.22
CA PRO A 76 27.19 17.55 5.12
C PRO A 76 25.68 17.73 5.25
N PHE A 77 24.90 16.66 5.06
CA PHE A 77 23.48 16.64 5.37
C PHE A 77 23.23 16.55 6.87
N ASP A 78 22.13 17.11 7.33
CA ASP A 78 21.68 16.97 8.73
C ASP A 78 21.04 15.60 8.99
N LEU A 79 20.39 15.02 7.98
CA LEU A 79 19.74 13.72 8.05
C LEU A 79 19.84 12.97 6.71
N VAL A 80 20.17 11.69 6.75
CA VAL A 80 20.12 10.75 5.64
C VAL A 80 19.08 9.69 5.93
N ILE A 81 18.05 9.58 5.11
CA ILE A 81 17.02 8.55 5.22
C ILE A 81 17.32 7.46 4.20
N ASP A 82 17.67 6.27 4.70
CA ASP A 82 17.96 5.07 3.91
C ASP A 82 16.69 4.23 3.79
N GLN A 83 16.01 4.32 2.64
CA GLN A 83 14.79 3.54 2.43
C GLN A 83 15.13 2.13 1.94
N HIS A 84 14.89 1.17 2.82
CA HIS A 84 15.08 -0.24 2.52
C HIS A 84 13.96 -0.80 1.62
N HIS A 85 14.38 -1.48 0.56
CA HIS A 85 13.49 -2.33 -0.23
C HIS A 85 14.30 -3.44 -0.92
N GLY A 86 14.61 -4.47 -0.14
CA GLY A 86 15.44 -5.61 -0.58
C GLY A 86 16.94 -5.34 -0.47
N ILE A 87 17.52 -4.48 -1.31
CA ILE A 87 18.95 -4.09 -1.23
C ILE A 87 19.04 -2.73 -0.56
N PRO A 88 19.72 -2.60 0.59
CA PRO A 88 19.89 -1.33 1.28
C PRO A 88 20.92 -0.44 0.59
N TRP A 89 20.93 0.83 0.96
CA TRP A 89 21.93 1.80 0.50
C TRP A 89 23.22 1.77 1.33
N TYR A 90 23.22 1.02 2.42
CA TYR A 90 24.31 0.92 3.37
C TYR A 90 24.76 2.27 3.95
N ALA A 91 23.83 3.20 4.08
CA ALA A 91 24.09 4.54 4.58
C ALA A 91 24.76 4.56 5.98
N PRO A 92 24.46 3.67 6.93
CA PRO A 92 25.14 3.63 8.22
C PRO A 92 26.67 3.43 8.11
N ASN A 93 27.16 2.79 7.05
CA ASN A 93 28.58 2.55 6.84
C ASN A 93 29.36 3.80 6.41
N TRP A 94 28.68 4.87 5.94
CA TRP A 94 29.31 6.07 5.44
C TRP A 94 28.68 7.37 5.97
N CYS A 95 27.58 7.27 6.71
CA CYS A 95 26.90 8.37 7.39
C CYS A 95 26.27 7.89 8.73
N PRO A 96 27.04 7.33 9.69
CA PRO A 96 26.47 6.61 10.84
C PRO A 96 25.66 7.51 11.78
N ASP A 97 26.15 8.72 12.08
CA ASP A 97 25.57 9.58 13.12
C ASP A 97 24.30 10.32 12.68
N LYS A 98 23.93 10.24 11.41
CA LYS A 98 22.84 11.02 10.80
C LYS A 98 21.90 10.15 9.96
N CYS A 99 21.95 8.83 10.12
CA CYS A 99 21.16 7.90 9.34
C CYS A 99 19.91 7.45 10.09
N VAL A 100 18.78 7.44 9.38
CA VAL A 100 17.54 6.78 9.76
C VAL A 100 17.19 5.80 8.66
N ALA A 101 16.87 4.57 9.02
CA ALA A 101 16.38 3.58 8.10
C ALA A 101 14.85 3.69 7.95
N TYR A 102 14.35 3.70 6.73
CA TYR A 102 12.93 3.71 6.43
C TYR A 102 12.54 2.41 5.74
N ILE A 103 11.54 1.71 6.27
CA ILE A 103 11.09 0.44 5.71
C ILE A 103 9.57 0.36 5.67
N HIS A 104 9.03 -0.03 4.52
CA HIS A 104 7.59 -0.25 4.37
C HIS A 104 7.16 -1.61 4.93
N GLU A 105 7.98 -2.62 4.73
CA GLU A 105 7.74 -3.99 5.17
C GLU A 105 9.04 -4.80 5.22
N VAL A 106 9.13 -5.76 6.12
CA VAL A 106 10.17 -6.80 6.11
C VAL A 106 9.72 -7.87 5.13
N LEU A 107 10.52 -8.17 4.12
CA LEU A 107 10.14 -9.11 3.06
C LEU A 107 9.94 -10.53 3.57
N GLY A 108 10.86 -11.03 4.42
CA GLY A 108 10.69 -12.33 5.08
C GLY A 108 10.16 -13.45 4.18
N PRO A 109 8.92 -13.94 4.43
CA PRO A 109 8.30 -14.98 3.62
C PRO A 109 8.02 -14.61 2.15
N ILE A 110 7.99 -13.32 1.80
CA ILE A 110 7.78 -12.87 0.41
C ILE A 110 8.87 -13.41 -0.52
N TRP A 111 10.08 -13.60 -0.02
CA TRP A 111 11.13 -14.20 -0.82
C TRP A 111 10.72 -15.56 -1.41
N ASP A 112 9.87 -16.33 -0.70
CA ASP A 112 9.37 -17.61 -1.16
C ASP A 112 8.33 -17.48 -2.28
N ALA A 113 7.54 -16.39 -2.25
CA ALA A 113 6.53 -16.12 -3.27
C ALA A 113 7.14 -15.62 -4.60
N PHE A 114 8.28 -14.92 -4.55
CA PHE A 114 8.89 -14.32 -5.74
C PHE A 114 10.07 -15.10 -6.33
N TYR A 115 10.74 -15.91 -5.53
CA TYR A 115 11.97 -16.60 -5.96
C TYR A 115 11.98 -18.07 -5.56
N PRO A 116 12.33 -18.99 -6.49
CA PRO A 116 12.51 -20.41 -6.17
C PRO A 116 13.75 -20.63 -5.32
N TRP A 117 13.81 -21.78 -4.66
CA TRP A 117 15.03 -22.23 -4.01
C TRP A 117 16.19 -22.37 -5.02
N PRO A 118 17.44 -21.96 -4.71
CA PRO A 118 17.92 -21.41 -3.43
C PRO A 118 17.84 -19.87 -3.29
N LEU A 119 17.35 -19.15 -4.29
CA LEU A 119 17.37 -17.68 -4.31
C LEU A 119 16.53 -17.06 -3.17
N ASN A 120 15.41 -17.67 -2.84
CA ASN A 120 14.59 -17.26 -1.70
C ASN A 120 15.34 -17.38 -0.37
N ALA A 121 16.07 -18.49 -0.17
CA ALA A 121 16.86 -18.71 1.05
C ALA A 121 18.03 -17.70 1.16
N ILE A 122 18.69 -17.41 0.03
CA ILE A 122 19.76 -16.40 -0.06
C ILE A 122 19.18 -15.01 0.26
N GLY A 123 18.01 -14.66 -0.30
CA GLY A 123 17.34 -13.39 -0.05
C GLY A 123 17.00 -13.20 1.43
N ARG A 124 16.38 -14.19 2.07
CA ARG A 124 16.09 -14.14 3.51
C ARG A 124 17.33 -14.04 4.38
N TRP A 125 18.40 -14.78 4.02
CA TRP A 125 19.66 -14.70 4.74
C TRP A 125 20.30 -13.31 4.61
N GLN A 126 20.35 -12.77 3.40
CA GLN A 126 20.86 -11.42 3.13
C GLN A 126 20.06 -10.36 3.89
N GLU A 127 18.72 -10.43 3.89
CA GLU A 127 17.86 -9.52 4.63
C GLU A 127 18.16 -9.54 6.13
N ARG A 128 18.25 -10.72 6.76
CA ARG A 128 18.63 -10.87 8.18
C ARG A 128 20.00 -10.27 8.48
N LEU A 129 21.00 -10.48 7.62
CA LEU A 129 22.32 -9.88 7.81
C LEU A 129 22.26 -8.36 7.72
N THR A 130 21.50 -7.84 6.77
CA THR A 130 21.30 -6.40 6.63
C THR A 130 20.65 -5.81 7.86
N LEU A 131 19.53 -6.35 8.32
CA LEU A 131 18.83 -5.86 9.52
C LEU A 131 19.73 -5.88 10.75
N ARG A 132 20.59 -6.90 10.92
CA ARG A 132 21.58 -6.94 11.99
C ARG A 132 22.64 -5.83 11.88
N GLN A 133 23.06 -5.45 10.67
CA GLN A 133 23.99 -4.32 10.48
C GLN A 133 23.34 -2.98 10.79
N TYR A 134 22.01 -2.91 10.74
CA TYR A 134 21.23 -1.72 11.03
C TYR A 134 20.61 -1.73 12.43
N SER A 135 20.93 -2.70 13.30
CA SER A 135 20.25 -2.85 14.61
C SER A 135 20.32 -1.60 15.49
N GLU A 136 21.43 -0.86 15.44
CA GLU A 136 21.63 0.38 16.19
C GLU A 136 21.09 1.63 15.46
N VAL A 137 20.67 1.51 14.22
CA VAL A 137 20.11 2.62 13.42
C VAL A 137 18.65 2.78 13.78
N PRO A 138 18.16 4.01 14.06
CA PRO A 138 16.72 4.23 14.21
C PRO A 138 15.97 3.84 12.94
N PHE A 139 14.95 3.02 13.10
CA PHE A 139 14.03 2.66 12.02
C PHE A 139 12.75 3.48 12.07
N TRP A 140 12.24 3.79 10.91
CA TRP A 140 10.93 4.35 10.71
C TRP A 140 10.08 3.37 9.87
N THR A 141 8.88 3.05 10.36
CA THR A 141 7.89 2.22 9.67
C THR A 141 6.48 2.72 9.95
N ALA A 142 5.49 2.24 9.20
CA ALA A 142 4.10 2.64 9.39
C ALA A 142 3.25 1.60 10.13
N SER A 143 3.61 0.31 10.08
CA SER A 143 2.77 -0.77 10.58
C SER A 143 3.30 -1.40 11.88
N ASP A 144 2.38 -1.83 12.73
CA ASP A 144 2.70 -2.60 13.94
C ASP A 144 3.37 -3.92 13.59
N TYR A 145 2.86 -4.60 12.57
CA TYR A 145 3.44 -5.86 12.11
C TYR A 145 4.91 -5.72 11.68
N THR A 146 5.24 -4.68 10.89
CA THR A 146 6.63 -4.42 10.50
C THR A 146 7.49 -4.06 11.72
N ARG A 147 6.97 -3.30 12.67
CA ARG A 147 7.64 -2.98 13.94
C ARG A 147 7.96 -4.24 14.73
N GLU A 148 7.02 -5.17 14.85
CA GLU A 148 7.23 -6.45 15.53
C GLU A 148 8.33 -7.28 14.87
N LEU A 149 8.27 -7.44 13.54
CA LEU A 149 9.30 -8.15 12.78
C LEU A 149 10.70 -7.53 12.91
N LEU A 150 10.80 -6.20 12.92
CA LEU A 150 12.06 -5.49 13.15
C LEU A 150 12.59 -5.75 14.56
N THR A 151 11.71 -5.71 15.57
CA THR A 151 12.07 -6.01 16.97
C THR A 151 12.59 -7.44 17.11
N GLU A 152 11.96 -8.42 16.45
CA GLU A 152 12.43 -9.81 16.41
C GLU A 152 13.81 -9.96 15.75
N GLN A 153 14.16 -9.06 14.82
CA GLN A 153 15.49 -9.03 14.20
C GLN A 153 16.53 -8.25 15.01
N GLY A 154 16.15 -7.71 16.19
CA GLY A 154 17.05 -7.03 17.11
C GLY A 154 17.23 -5.52 16.86
N VAL A 155 16.33 -4.89 16.13
CA VAL A 155 16.32 -3.42 15.98
C VAL A 155 15.86 -2.78 17.29
N GLU A 156 16.68 -1.87 17.84
CA GLU A 156 16.45 -1.30 19.18
C GLU A 156 15.53 -0.08 19.17
N THR A 157 15.65 0.79 18.16
CA THR A 157 14.89 2.04 18.08
C THR A 157 13.99 2.03 16.85
N ILE A 158 12.68 2.02 17.07
CA ILE A 158 11.68 2.03 15.98
C ILE A 158 10.68 3.15 16.25
N VAL A 159 10.55 4.07 15.29
CA VAL A 159 9.53 5.11 15.28
C VAL A 159 8.42 4.70 14.32
N GLN A 160 7.19 4.75 14.79
CA GLN A 160 6.03 4.41 13.96
C GLN A 160 5.31 5.69 13.56
N ILE A 161 5.23 5.94 12.25
CA ILE A 161 4.48 7.05 11.66
C ILE A 161 3.56 6.44 10.60
N PRO A 162 2.24 6.50 10.78
CA PRO A 162 1.30 5.91 9.85
C PRO A 162 1.37 6.58 8.47
N TYR A 163 0.96 5.87 7.43
CA TYR A 163 0.83 6.49 6.11
C TYR A 163 -0.39 7.41 6.07
N GLY A 164 -0.20 8.56 5.43
CA GLY A 164 -1.29 9.45 5.12
C GLY A 164 -1.95 9.13 3.77
N VAL A 165 -3.18 9.58 3.61
CA VAL A 165 -3.92 9.58 2.35
C VAL A 165 -4.29 11.01 1.96
N ALA A 166 -4.42 11.25 0.64
CA ALA A 166 -4.87 12.54 0.12
C ALA A 166 -6.40 12.68 0.19
N THR A 167 -7.13 11.57 0.18
CA THR A 167 -8.57 11.51 0.28
C THR A 167 -9.02 12.08 1.62
N ARG A 168 -9.83 13.14 1.59
CA ARG A 168 -10.40 13.71 2.80
C ARG A 168 -11.66 12.97 3.21
N ALA A 169 -11.74 12.61 4.49
CA ALA A 169 -12.95 12.01 5.02
C ALA A 169 -14.15 12.94 4.84
N LEU A 170 -15.26 12.40 4.39
CA LEU A 170 -16.51 13.13 4.23
C LEU A 170 -16.92 13.80 5.55
N GLU A 171 -17.40 15.04 5.49
CA GLU A 171 -17.93 15.73 6.68
C GLU A 171 -19.23 15.06 7.14
N GLU A 172 -20.11 14.77 6.19
CA GLU A 172 -21.36 14.05 6.42
C GLU A 172 -21.42 12.83 5.49
N LEU A 173 -21.91 11.72 6.00
CA LEU A 173 -22.15 10.53 5.20
C LEU A 173 -23.50 10.67 4.48
N PRO A 174 -23.53 10.48 3.15
CA PRO A 174 -24.80 10.37 2.45
C PRO A 174 -25.54 9.10 2.91
N GLU A 175 -26.87 9.15 2.86
CA GLU A 175 -27.66 7.94 3.04
C GLU A 175 -27.26 6.90 1.99
N LYS A 176 -27.05 5.69 2.43
CA LYS A 176 -26.69 4.54 1.59
C LYS A 176 -27.22 3.27 2.26
N GLU A 177 -28.30 2.75 1.72
CA GLU A 177 -28.85 1.48 2.17
C GLU A 177 -28.00 0.33 1.61
N LEU A 178 -28.03 -0.80 2.29
CA LEU A 178 -27.39 -2.03 1.83
C LEU A 178 -28.39 -2.83 0.99
N ASP A 179 -28.66 -2.30 -0.21
CA ASP A 179 -29.62 -2.85 -1.17
C ASP A 179 -28.93 -3.72 -2.24
N GLU A 180 -29.71 -4.53 -2.91
CA GLU A 180 -29.24 -5.27 -4.09
C GLU A 180 -29.50 -4.49 -5.39
N PRO A 181 -28.56 -4.58 -6.38
CA PRO A 181 -27.35 -5.38 -6.31
C PRO A 181 -26.32 -4.78 -5.37
N LEU A 182 -25.59 -5.63 -4.63
CA LEU A 182 -24.46 -5.19 -3.80
C LEU A 182 -23.39 -4.55 -4.68
N ARG A 183 -23.09 -3.29 -4.45
CA ARG A 183 -22.08 -2.54 -5.21
C ARG A 183 -20.71 -2.73 -4.57
N LEU A 184 -19.89 -3.56 -5.19
CA LEU A 184 -18.53 -3.89 -4.75
C LEU A 184 -17.51 -3.15 -5.61
N ILE A 185 -16.37 -2.80 -5.04
CA ILE A 185 -15.29 -2.15 -5.75
C ILE A 185 -13.94 -2.74 -5.31
N THR A 186 -13.01 -2.87 -6.26
CA THR A 186 -11.59 -3.08 -5.95
C THR A 186 -10.76 -1.98 -6.58
N VAL A 187 -9.78 -1.45 -5.83
CA VAL A 187 -8.89 -0.37 -6.27
C VAL A 187 -7.45 -0.81 -6.07
N SER A 188 -6.77 -1.23 -7.14
CA SER A 188 -5.38 -1.68 -7.02
C SER A 188 -4.68 -1.72 -8.39
N ARG A 189 -3.36 -1.88 -8.39
CA ARG A 189 -2.67 -2.35 -9.60
C ARG A 189 -3.11 -3.78 -9.89
N LEU A 190 -3.35 -4.10 -11.16
CA LEU A 190 -3.70 -5.46 -11.58
C LEU A 190 -2.43 -6.30 -11.71
N ALA A 191 -1.94 -6.78 -10.55
CA ALA A 191 -0.70 -7.54 -10.40
C ALA A 191 -0.97 -8.84 -9.64
N PRO A 192 -0.13 -9.90 -9.79
CA PRO A 192 -0.40 -11.22 -9.23
C PRO A 192 -0.66 -11.23 -7.72
N ASN A 193 0.09 -10.42 -6.97
CA ASN A 193 -0.06 -10.34 -5.51
C ASN A 193 -1.35 -9.65 -5.04
N LYS A 194 -2.12 -9.04 -5.95
CA LYS A 194 -3.39 -8.38 -5.64
C LYS A 194 -4.59 -9.30 -5.76
N GLN A 195 -4.43 -10.42 -6.46
CA GLN A 195 -5.46 -11.46 -6.63
C GLN A 195 -6.87 -10.89 -6.92
N VAL A 196 -6.95 -9.93 -7.87
CA VAL A 196 -8.23 -9.30 -8.23
C VAL A 196 -9.20 -10.31 -8.87
N ASP A 197 -8.68 -11.37 -9.47
CA ASP A 197 -9.43 -12.53 -9.91
C ASP A 197 -10.21 -13.23 -8.79
N HIS A 198 -9.69 -13.23 -7.54
CA HIS A 198 -10.41 -13.73 -6.36
C HIS A 198 -11.62 -12.84 -6.02
N ALA A 199 -11.53 -11.52 -6.20
CA ALA A 199 -12.68 -10.64 -6.02
C ALA A 199 -13.78 -10.93 -7.08
N VAL A 200 -13.38 -11.23 -8.33
CA VAL A 200 -14.30 -11.67 -9.39
C VAL A 200 -14.95 -13.01 -9.03
N ALA A 201 -14.15 -13.99 -8.58
CA ALA A 201 -14.67 -15.29 -8.17
C ALA A 201 -15.60 -15.19 -6.94
N ALA A 202 -15.35 -14.26 -6.02
CA ALA A 202 -16.25 -14.00 -4.89
C ALA A 202 -17.63 -13.50 -5.35
N VAL A 203 -17.70 -12.66 -6.40
CA VAL A 203 -18.98 -12.24 -7.00
C VAL A 203 -19.74 -13.46 -7.58
N TRP A 204 -19.04 -14.36 -8.24
CA TRP A 204 -19.62 -15.61 -8.70
C TRP A 204 -20.16 -16.45 -7.54
N CYS A 205 -19.39 -16.61 -6.46
CA CYS A 205 -19.85 -17.32 -5.26
C CYS A 205 -21.10 -16.68 -4.64
N LEU A 206 -21.19 -15.35 -4.60
CA LEU A 206 -22.37 -14.64 -4.09
C LEU A 206 -23.61 -15.00 -4.90
N ARG A 207 -23.53 -14.98 -6.23
CA ARG A 207 -24.66 -15.30 -7.10
C ARG A 207 -25.07 -16.77 -7.02
N GLU A 208 -24.11 -17.69 -7.15
CA GLU A 208 -24.39 -19.13 -7.26
C GLU A 208 -24.69 -19.80 -5.92
N HIS A 209 -23.99 -19.42 -4.85
CA HIS A 209 -24.12 -20.11 -3.57
C HIS A 209 -25.02 -19.37 -2.57
N TYR A 210 -25.06 -18.03 -2.63
CA TYR A 210 -25.83 -17.22 -1.70
C TYR A 210 -27.08 -16.58 -2.32
N HIS A 211 -27.25 -16.68 -3.65
CA HIS A 211 -28.35 -16.07 -4.40
C HIS A 211 -28.48 -14.56 -4.18
N LEU A 212 -27.34 -13.88 -4.01
CA LEU A 212 -27.22 -12.43 -3.82
C LEU A 212 -26.76 -11.78 -5.11
N GLU A 213 -27.50 -10.76 -5.57
CA GLU A 213 -27.08 -9.97 -6.72
C GLU A 213 -25.98 -9.00 -6.32
N ALA A 214 -24.88 -9.02 -7.07
CA ALA A 214 -23.73 -8.15 -6.82
C ALA A 214 -23.12 -7.64 -8.12
N THR A 215 -22.60 -6.43 -8.09
CA THR A 215 -21.78 -5.83 -9.15
C THR A 215 -20.39 -5.55 -8.63
N LEU A 216 -19.38 -5.61 -9.50
CA LEU A 216 -18.00 -5.32 -9.14
C LEU A 216 -17.39 -4.28 -10.10
N GLU A 217 -16.93 -3.16 -9.56
CA GLU A 217 -16.09 -2.23 -10.29
C GLU A 217 -14.61 -2.53 -10.01
N ILE A 218 -13.82 -2.70 -11.08
CA ILE A 218 -12.36 -2.90 -11.01
C ILE A 218 -11.66 -1.61 -11.44
N VAL A 219 -11.08 -0.92 -10.47
CA VAL A 219 -10.32 0.32 -10.68
C VAL A 219 -8.83 0.03 -10.61
N GLY A 220 -8.14 0.30 -11.70
CA GLY A 220 -6.70 0.13 -11.85
C GLY A 220 -6.32 -0.50 -13.17
N GLN A 221 -5.02 -0.63 -13.37
CA GLN A 221 -4.40 -1.20 -14.57
C GLN A 221 -3.21 -2.09 -14.16
N GLY A 222 -2.83 -3.03 -15.01
CA GLY A 222 -1.67 -3.85 -14.77
C GLY A 222 -1.57 -5.08 -15.65
N GLN A 223 -0.53 -5.85 -15.44
CA GLN A 223 -0.19 -7.00 -16.28
C GLN A 223 -1.20 -8.14 -16.24
N CYS A 224 -2.00 -8.26 -15.17
CA CYS A 224 -2.99 -9.33 -15.01
C CYS A 224 -4.36 -8.97 -15.59
N GLU A 225 -4.54 -7.80 -16.22
CA GLU A 225 -5.86 -7.37 -16.72
C GLU A 225 -6.48 -8.38 -17.71
N MET A 226 -5.68 -8.92 -18.63
CA MET A 226 -6.18 -9.90 -19.60
C MET A 226 -6.63 -11.20 -18.92
N GLU A 227 -5.89 -11.67 -17.93
CA GLU A 227 -6.22 -12.88 -17.17
C GLU A 227 -7.52 -12.67 -16.37
N ILE A 228 -7.66 -11.52 -15.70
CA ILE A 228 -8.87 -11.18 -14.95
C ILE A 228 -10.09 -11.09 -15.89
N ARG A 229 -9.96 -10.46 -17.06
CA ARG A 229 -11.03 -10.43 -18.08
C ARG A 229 -11.41 -11.83 -18.57
N GLN A 230 -10.42 -12.72 -18.67
CA GLN A 230 -10.69 -14.12 -19.03
C GLN A 230 -11.47 -14.84 -17.92
N THR A 231 -11.13 -14.60 -16.63
CA THR A 231 -11.88 -15.13 -15.49
C THR A 231 -13.32 -14.62 -15.49
N VAL A 232 -13.56 -13.33 -15.72
CA VAL A 232 -14.91 -12.75 -15.84
C VAL A 232 -15.73 -13.47 -16.90
N LYS A 233 -15.13 -13.71 -18.08
CA LYS A 233 -15.81 -14.43 -19.17
C LYS A 233 -16.07 -15.90 -18.86
N GLN A 234 -15.12 -16.59 -18.22
CA GLN A 234 -15.27 -18.01 -17.85
C GLN A 234 -16.36 -18.23 -16.80
N LEU A 235 -16.57 -17.24 -15.93
CA LEU A 235 -17.59 -17.25 -14.89
C LEU A 235 -18.92 -16.59 -15.34
N GLU A 236 -19.02 -16.16 -16.61
CA GLU A 236 -20.23 -15.52 -17.19
C GLU A 236 -20.68 -14.29 -16.39
N LEU A 237 -19.72 -13.39 -16.01
CA LEU A 237 -19.98 -12.21 -15.18
C LEU A 237 -19.83 -10.88 -15.95
N GLU A 238 -19.86 -10.90 -17.30
CA GLU A 238 -19.70 -9.70 -18.11
C GLU A 238 -20.81 -8.67 -17.91
N ASP A 239 -21.96 -9.08 -17.41
CA ASP A 239 -23.11 -8.24 -17.11
C ASP A 239 -22.97 -7.44 -15.80
N CYS A 240 -22.13 -7.92 -14.86
CA CYS A 240 -22.01 -7.34 -13.53
C CYS A 240 -20.58 -6.91 -13.11
N VAL A 241 -19.55 -7.23 -13.91
CA VAL A 241 -18.17 -6.80 -13.66
C VAL A 241 -17.73 -5.73 -14.64
N THR A 242 -17.35 -4.55 -14.14
CA THR A 242 -16.95 -3.40 -14.95
C THR A 242 -15.49 -3.02 -14.69
N PHE A 243 -14.70 -2.89 -15.76
CA PHE A 243 -13.32 -2.38 -15.69
C PHE A 243 -13.30 -0.88 -15.95
N ARG A 244 -12.93 -0.07 -14.94
CA ARG A 244 -12.86 1.39 -15.01
C ARG A 244 -11.50 1.90 -15.48
N GLY A 245 -10.48 1.03 -15.55
CA GLY A 245 -9.12 1.44 -15.82
C GLY A 245 -8.53 2.31 -14.68
N GLY A 246 -7.52 3.12 -15.01
CA GLY A 246 -6.96 4.09 -14.05
C GLY A 246 -7.86 5.31 -13.93
N LEU A 247 -8.28 5.65 -12.73
CA LEU A 247 -9.06 6.86 -12.43
C LEU A 247 -8.16 7.95 -11.82
N ASN A 248 -8.52 9.22 -12.00
CA ASN A 248 -7.97 10.31 -11.20
C ASN A 248 -8.52 10.25 -9.77
N GLU A 249 -7.95 11.01 -8.84
CA GLU A 249 -8.33 10.95 -7.42
C GLU A 249 -9.81 11.28 -7.20
N ALA A 250 -10.36 12.30 -7.88
CA ALA A 250 -11.75 12.69 -7.71
C ALA A 250 -12.75 11.64 -8.19
N ASP A 251 -12.49 11.01 -9.34
CA ASP A 251 -13.32 9.93 -9.88
C ASP A 251 -13.19 8.65 -9.06
N LYS A 252 -11.98 8.36 -8.53
CA LYS A 252 -11.75 7.27 -7.58
C LYS A 252 -12.54 7.46 -6.29
N ASP A 253 -12.47 8.65 -5.70
CA ASP A 253 -13.21 8.97 -4.47
C ASP A 253 -14.73 8.89 -4.70
N ALA A 254 -15.23 9.34 -5.87
CA ALA A 254 -16.62 9.17 -6.23
C ALA A 254 -17.03 7.70 -6.34
N ALA A 255 -16.24 6.87 -7.03
CA ALA A 255 -16.51 5.44 -7.15
C ALA A 255 -16.48 4.72 -5.79
N LEU A 256 -15.51 5.05 -4.93
CA LEU A 256 -15.46 4.53 -3.57
C LEU A 256 -16.71 4.93 -2.76
N ARG A 257 -17.18 6.18 -2.89
CA ARG A 257 -18.36 6.67 -2.18
C ARG A 257 -19.63 5.94 -2.59
N GLU A 258 -19.78 5.58 -3.87
CA GLU A 258 -20.96 4.86 -4.39
C GLU A 258 -20.97 3.38 -4.02
N ALA A 259 -19.83 2.75 -3.82
CA ALA A 259 -19.71 1.34 -3.46
C ALA A 259 -20.23 1.07 -2.04
N HIS A 260 -20.79 -0.13 -1.83
CA HIS A 260 -21.14 -0.61 -0.49
C HIS A 260 -19.89 -1.08 0.26
N PHE A 261 -19.01 -1.81 -0.42
CA PHE A 261 -17.76 -2.32 0.17
C PHE A 261 -16.60 -2.23 -0.82
N LEU A 262 -15.42 -1.90 -0.27
CA LEU A 262 -14.15 -2.16 -0.93
C LEU A 262 -13.75 -3.62 -0.70
N LEU A 263 -13.47 -4.37 -1.75
CA LEU A 263 -12.84 -5.68 -1.65
C LEU A 263 -11.33 -5.58 -1.82
N HIS A 264 -10.56 -6.18 -0.90
CA HIS A 264 -9.11 -6.17 -1.00
C HIS A 264 -8.53 -7.57 -0.77
N THR A 265 -8.14 -8.21 -1.85
CA THR A 265 -7.74 -9.62 -1.94
C THR A 265 -6.22 -9.84 -1.99
N SER A 266 -5.43 -8.82 -1.61
CA SER A 266 -3.98 -8.94 -1.63
C SER A 266 -3.48 -10.00 -0.65
N VAL A 267 -2.56 -10.85 -1.12
CA VAL A 267 -1.82 -11.78 -0.24
C VAL A 267 -0.92 -11.06 0.74
N ARG A 268 -0.57 -9.80 0.46
CA ARG A 268 0.26 -8.98 1.33
C ARG A 268 0.17 -7.50 0.99
N GLU A 269 0.16 -6.70 2.04
CA GLU A 269 0.24 -5.23 2.01
C GLU A 269 1.10 -4.72 3.16
N GLY A 270 1.82 -3.62 2.92
CA GLY A 270 2.50 -2.91 4.00
C GLY A 270 1.52 -2.15 4.90
N TRP A 271 0.35 -1.71 4.36
CA TRP A 271 -0.68 -1.01 5.14
C TRP A 271 -2.10 -1.12 4.56
N GLY A 272 -2.32 -0.97 3.26
CA GLY A 272 -3.66 -0.88 2.66
C GLY A 272 -4.20 0.55 2.58
N LEU A 273 -3.48 1.43 1.87
CA LEU A 273 -3.89 2.84 1.69
C LEU A 273 -5.30 2.99 1.11
N ASN A 274 -5.66 2.13 0.15
CA ASN A 274 -6.99 2.10 -0.46
C ASN A 274 -8.12 1.73 0.50
N VAL A 275 -7.83 0.98 1.57
CA VAL A 275 -8.77 0.74 2.67
C VAL A 275 -9.07 2.06 3.39
N VAL A 276 -8.03 2.83 3.70
CA VAL A 276 -8.20 4.13 4.35
C VAL A 276 -8.91 5.14 3.43
N GLU A 277 -8.60 5.13 2.13
CA GLU A 277 -9.28 5.95 1.12
C GLU A 277 -10.77 5.60 1.02
N ALA A 278 -11.13 4.31 0.98
CA ALA A 278 -12.52 3.86 1.00
C ALA A 278 -13.24 4.25 2.31
N ASN A 279 -12.58 4.04 3.43
CA ASN A 279 -13.10 4.43 4.74
C ASN A 279 -13.38 5.94 4.81
N ALA A 280 -12.51 6.78 4.25
CA ALA A 280 -12.72 8.23 4.16
C ALA A 280 -14.01 8.60 3.40
N MET A 281 -14.40 7.79 2.43
CA MET A 281 -15.65 7.93 1.66
C MET A 281 -16.85 7.25 2.33
N GLY A 282 -16.70 6.75 3.56
CA GLY A 282 -17.75 6.04 4.28
C GLY A 282 -18.07 4.68 3.66
N THR A 283 -17.08 4.04 3.08
CA THR A 283 -17.17 2.70 2.49
C THR A 283 -16.30 1.74 3.26
N PRO A 284 -16.89 0.83 4.06
CA PRO A 284 -16.16 -0.19 4.77
C PRO A 284 -15.42 -1.13 3.81
N ALA A 285 -14.35 -1.76 4.29
CA ALA A 285 -13.60 -2.72 3.50
C ALA A 285 -13.86 -4.16 3.95
N ILE A 286 -13.85 -5.09 3.00
CA ILE A 286 -13.80 -6.53 3.26
C ILE A 286 -12.49 -7.04 2.67
N VAL A 287 -11.61 -7.54 3.53
CA VAL A 287 -10.22 -7.78 3.19
C VAL A 287 -9.76 -9.19 3.54
N TYR A 288 -8.76 -9.68 2.85
CA TYR A 288 -8.06 -10.89 3.22
C TYR A 288 -7.25 -10.70 4.52
N PRO A 289 -6.95 -11.78 5.27
CA PRO A 289 -6.23 -11.74 6.55
C PRO A 289 -4.72 -11.47 6.37
N SER A 290 -4.37 -10.54 5.49
CA SER A 290 -2.99 -10.10 5.27
C SER A 290 -2.60 -9.06 6.32
N PRO A 291 -1.37 -9.09 6.86
CA PRO A 291 -0.99 -8.26 8.01
C PRO A 291 -1.34 -6.78 7.89
N GLY A 292 -0.91 -6.08 6.84
CA GLY A 292 -1.21 -4.66 6.65
C GLY A 292 -2.70 -4.37 6.41
N LEU A 293 -3.46 -5.33 5.88
CA LEU A 293 -4.92 -5.20 5.70
C LEU A 293 -5.66 -5.39 7.03
N VAL A 294 -5.21 -6.32 7.87
CA VAL A 294 -5.75 -6.52 9.23
C VAL A 294 -5.53 -5.27 10.07
N GLU A 295 -4.40 -4.58 9.94
CA GLU A 295 -4.15 -3.34 10.67
C GLU A 295 -4.99 -2.17 10.14
N SER A 296 -5.15 -2.05 8.82
CA SER A 296 -5.95 -0.97 8.21
C SER A 296 -7.45 -1.19 8.38
N THR A 297 -7.91 -2.43 8.58
CA THR A 297 -9.32 -2.80 8.76
C THR A 297 -9.57 -3.31 10.17
N ARG A 298 -10.32 -2.57 10.99
CA ARG A 298 -10.78 -3.09 12.27
C ARG A 298 -11.98 -3.99 12.05
N HIS A 299 -11.77 -5.29 12.27
CA HIS A 299 -12.82 -6.30 12.06
C HIS A 299 -14.09 -5.99 12.86
N ARG A 300 -15.25 -5.95 12.17
CA ARG A 300 -16.56 -5.62 12.71
C ARG A 300 -16.70 -4.21 13.30
N GLU A 301 -15.73 -3.32 13.02
CA GLU A 301 -15.79 -1.91 13.42
C GLU A 301 -15.73 -1.00 12.18
N THR A 302 -14.70 -1.16 11.31
CA THR A 302 -14.54 -0.35 10.10
C THR A 302 -14.64 -1.17 8.83
N GLY A 303 -15.00 -2.42 8.94
CA GLY A 303 -15.08 -3.40 7.86
C GLY A 303 -14.93 -4.82 8.40
N LEU A 304 -14.63 -5.75 7.51
CA LEU A 304 -14.48 -7.17 7.82
C LEU A 304 -13.13 -7.70 7.34
N VAL A 305 -12.58 -8.61 8.13
CA VAL A 305 -11.43 -9.43 7.73
C VAL A 305 -11.96 -10.84 7.49
N ALA A 306 -11.75 -11.39 6.29
CA ALA A 306 -12.17 -12.74 5.97
C ALA A 306 -11.40 -13.77 6.83
N ASP A 307 -12.04 -14.89 7.15
CA ASP A 307 -11.40 -15.96 7.91
C ASP A 307 -10.31 -16.69 7.10
N GLU A 308 -10.48 -16.70 5.76
CA GLU A 308 -9.57 -17.35 4.82
C GLU A 308 -9.30 -16.43 3.63
N ASP A 309 -8.10 -16.57 3.02
CA ASP A 309 -7.70 -15.89 1.80
C ASP A 309 -8.21 -16.61 0.54
N SER A 310 -9.52 -16.85 0.50
CA SER A 310 -10.25 -17.54 -0.57
C SER A 310 -11.45 -16.74 -1.08
N PRO A 311 -11.85 -16.90 -2.36
CA PRO A 311 -13.08 -16.30 -2.89
C PRO A 311 -14.32 -16.70 -2.10
N GLU A 312 -14.41 -17.95 -1.66
CA GLU A 312 -15.49 -18.50 -0.86
C GLU A 312 -15.57 -17.84 0.52
N GLY A 313 -14.42 -17.68 1.21
CA GLY A 313 -14.32 -16.99 2.48
C GLY A 313 -14.73 -15.52 2.38
N LEU A 314 -14.33 -14.85 1.29
CA LEU A 314 -14.74 -13.47 1.02
C LEU A 314 -16.25 -13.35 0.78
N ALA A 315 -16.82 -14.25 -0.03
CA ALA A 315 -18.25 -14.29 -0.30
C ALA A 315 -19.08 -14.60 0.95
N ALA A 316 -18.61 -15.53 1.79
CA ALA A 316 -19.25 -15.83 3.06
C ALA A 316 -19.33 -14.60 3.98
N MET A 317 -18.22 -13.83 4.10
CA MET A 317 -18.19 -12.59 4.85
C MET A 317 -19.18 -11.55 4.31
N ILE A 318 -19.26 -11.40 2.97
CA ILE A 318 -20.21 -10.47 2.34
C ILE A 318 -21.66 -10.89 2.62
N ALA A 319 -21.96 -12.18 2.50
CA ALA A 319 -23.31 -12.71 2.77
C ALA A 319 -23.72 -12.55 4.25
N GLU A 320 -22.77 -12.69 5.18
CA GLU A 320 -23.03 -12.45 6.62
C GLU A 320 -23.52 -11.02 6.87
N VAL A 321 -22.95 -10.04 6.16
CA VAL A 321 -23.32 -8.62 6.34
C VAL A 321 -24.79 -8.36 6.06
N GLN A 322 -25.36 -8.98 5.04
CA GLN A 322 -26.77 -8.81 4.69
C GLN A 322 -27.71 -9.22 5.84
N SER A 323 -27.29 -10.18 6.66
CA SER A 323 -28.06 -10.57 7.84
C SER A 323 -27.95 -9.57 9.01
N HIS A 324 -27.08 -8.55 8.91
CA HIS A 324 -26.76 -7.57 9.94
C HIS A 324 -26.85 -6.12 9.44
N GLU A 325 -27.89 -5.77 8.69
CA GLU A 325 -28.06 -4.43 8.08
C GLU A 325 -27.84 -3.26 9.06
N GLY A 326 -28.28 -3.40 10.33
CA GLY A 326 -28.09 -2.37 11.33
C GLY A 326 -26.62 -2.04 11.61
N ALA A 327 -25.72 -3.03 11.51
CA ALA A 327 -24.30 -2.84 11.75
C ALA A 327 -23.60 -2.09 10.59
N TYR A 328 -24.14 -2.15 9.36
CA TYR A 328 -23.53 -1.51 8.20
C TYR A 328 -23.39 0.00 8.37
N GLN A 329 -24.40 0.69 8.86
CA GLN A 329 -24.35 2.15 9.08
C GLN A 329 -23.32 2.51 10.15
N ASP A 330 -23.23 1.72 11.23
CA ASP A 330 -22.24 1.90 12.28
C ASP A 330 -20.81 1.72 11.73
N TRP A 331 -20.57 0.72 10.88
CA TRP A 331 -19.28 0.51 10.23
C TRP A 331 -18.90 1.65 9.29
N ARG A 332 -19.84 2.17 8.50
CA ARG A 332 -19.64 3.34 7.66
C ARG A 332 -19.18 4.55 8.47
N GLN A 333 -19.85 4.80 9.57
CA GLN A 333 -19.55 5.91 10.47
C GLN A 333 -18.16 5.73 11.11
N ALA A 334 -17.89 4.57 11.69
CA ALA A 334 -16.61 4.26 12.33
C ALA A 334 -15.45 4.28 11.33
N ALA A 335 -15.65 3.74 10.12
CA ALA A 335 -14.67 3.78 9.03
C ALA A 335 -14.28 5.23 8.69
N ARG A 336 -15.29 6.09 8.42
CA ARG A 336 -15.07 7.50 8.10
C ARG A 336 -14.37 8.24 9.24
N ASP A 337 -14.80 8.03 10.48
CA ASP A 337 -14.23 8.72 11.64
C ASP A 337 -12.77 8.31 11.89
N ARG A 338 -12.47 7.03 11.72
CA ARG A 338 -11.09 6.53 11.79
C ARG A 338 -10.21 7.11 10.68
N ALA A 339 -10.71 7.19 9.45
CA ALA A 339 -9.94 7.66 8.31
C ALA A 339 -9.46 9.12 8.46
N ARG A 340 -10.16 9.95 9.25
CA ARG A 340 -9.75 11.33 9.53
C ARG A 340 -8.32 11.44 10.07
N ALA A 341 -7.92 10.51 10.95
CA ALA A 341 -6.59 10.50 11.54
C ALA A 341 -5.46 10.21 10.54
N PHE A 342 -5.80 9.69 9.36
CA PHE A 342 -4.83 9.33 8.32
C PHE A 342 -4.77 10.32 7.16
N HIS A 343 -5.44 11.45 7.23
CA HIS A 343 -5.21 12.50 6.24
C HIS A 343 -3.82 13.13 6.43
N TRP A 344 -3.16 13.53 5.35
CA TRP A 344 -1.80 14.08 5.41
C TRP A 344 -1.66 15.26 6.37
N ASN A 345 -2.69 16.07 6.55
CA ASN A 345 -2.66 17.19 7.51
C ASN A 345 -2.50 16.74 8.96
N GLU A 346 -2.95 15.54 9.29
CA GLU A 346 -2.85 14.95 10.64
C GLU A 346 -1.55 14.16 10.81
N VAL A 347 -1.10 13.49 9.75
CA VAL A 347 0.08 12.63 9.78
C VAL A 347 1.38 13.42 9.70
N LEU A 348 1.48 14.44 8.84
CA LEU A 348 2.72 15.20 8.66
C LEU A 348 3.20 15.98 9.91
N PRO A 349 2.36 16.42 10.86
CA PRO A 349 2.83 17.02 12.11
C PRO A 349 3.46 16.06 13.11
N MET A 350 3.21 14.74 12.99
CA MET A 350 3.77 13.71 13.87
C MET A 350 5.28 13.60 13.73
#